data_c3d0c5ec04eff02968e9c104cdf3d923
#
_entry.id   c3d0c5ec04eff02968e9c104cdf3d923
#
_cell.length_a   1.000
_cell.length_b   1.000
_cell.length_c   1.000
_cell.angle_alpha   90.00
_cell.angle_beta   90.00
_cell.angle_gamma   90.00
#
_symmetry.space_group_name_H-M   'P 1'
#
loop_
_entity.id
_entity.type
_entity.pdbx_description
1 polymer ?
#
loop_
_entity_poly.entity_id
_entity_poly.type
_entity_poly.pdbx_seq_one_letter_code
_entity_poly.pdbx_strand_id
1 'polypeptide(L)'
;MRIEGRRIHIAGSANKDTPADLLRYSHELIAALVRALSKEGASFVAAVGKEPLARPDDPSSPSLIFDWTVLDTAHKCLKDGVAFAQGSQGRLITAVMTSKSQRQIPEFRQPMWKELRAENAVKLEFIEPGWASGAFRRTRQVQLGDILIILSGGEGVEHLAQQYVAVGKPVIPFDLDLGSSRSDGSGGAARLAREALAHPERFVHLSDPDSAADLLARLATHEGQAAVGDIVHAVVDLIRALEPPSAFYVRLLNNTVPEYGAVERFFRDVIDPVVQKFGYKAVEIGRGTNTYAWVNEAIFDSLHHSSVAVVDLTGLRNNCFMELGYALGRESRVILTAQKGTHIPFDSQAIDCHLWEDSPDNAQRISKFEEYWRRNIDRPPLVKPRRLL
;
A
#
# COMPACT_ATOMS: atom_id res chain seq x y z
N MET A 1 7.24 8.15 -8.78
CA MET A 1 7.22 6.74 -8.26
C MET A 1 6.78 5.77 -9.35
N ARG A 2 7.24 4.51 -9.31
CA ARG A 2 6.77 3.44 -10.21
C ARG A 2 5.41 2.92 -9.72
N ILE A 3 4.42 2.78 -10.61
CA ILE A 3 3.06 2.30 -10.26
C ILE A 3 3.02 0.78 -10.19
N GLU A 4 3.81 0.10 -11.01
CA GLU A 4 3.89 -1.36 -11.04
C GLU A 4 4.14 -1.97 -9.65
N GLY A 5 3.34 -2.93 -9.26
CA GLY A 5 3.41 -3.60 -7.96
C GLY A 5 2.85 -2.81 -6.78
N ARG A 6 2.33 -1.58 -6.98
CA ARG A 6 1.68 -0.81 -5.92
C ARG A 6 0.25 -1.28 -5.68
N ARG A 7 -0.16 -1.24 -4.42
CA ARG A 7 -1.51 -1.59 -3.99
C ARG A 7 -2.29 -0.32 -3.75
N ILE A 8 -3.19 -0.02 -4.66
CA ILE A 8 -4.03 1.17 -4.62
C ILE A 8 -5.31 0.84 -3.85
N HIS A 9 -5.61 1.65 -2.86
CA HIS A 9 -6.87 1.57 -2.13
C HIS A 9 -7.77 2.71 -2.61
N ILE A 10 -8.85 2.39 -3.31
CA ILE A 10 -9.86 3.37 -3.71
C ILE A 10 -11.01 3.25 -2.71
N ALA A 11 -11.22 4.30 -1.93
CA ALA A 11 -12.25 4.34 -0.88
C ALA A 11 -13.19 5.52 -1.08
N GLY A 12 -14.43 5.35 -0.65
CA GLY A 12 -15.43 6.40 -0.71
C GLY A 12 -16.84 5.89 -0.61
N SER A 13 -17.76 6.84 -0.48
CA SER A 13 -19.19 6.57 -0.52
C SER A 13 -19.94 7.85 -0.88
N ALA A 14 -21.10 7.71 -1.52
CA ALA A 14 -22.03 8.78 -1.79
C ALA A 14 -23.14 8.82 -0.74
N ASN A 15 -23.76 10.00 -0.55
CA ASN A 15 -24.98 10.13 0.22
C ASN A 15 -26.18 9.68 -0.65
N LYS A 16 -27.28 9.28 0.03
CA LYS A 16 -28.55 8.93 -0.63
C LYS A 16 -29.12 10.07 -1.50
N ASP A 17 -28.82 11.32 -1.13
CA ASP A 17 -29.30 12.53 -1.82
C ASP A 17 -28.35 13.00 -2.94
N THR A 18 -27.25 12.29 -3.21
CA THR A 18 -26.32 12.59 -4.30
C THR A 18 -27.05 12.57 -5.65
N PRO A 19 -26.87 13.58 -6.53
CA PRO A 19 -27.43 13.56 -7.87
C PRO A 19 -27.04 12.28 -8.65
N ALA A 20 -28.00 11.72 -9.40
CA ALA A 20 -27.80 10.44 -10.07
C ALA A 20 -26.71 10.48 -11.15
N ASP A 21 -26.58 11.60 -11.84
CA ASP A 21 -25.54 11.85 -12.84
C ASP A 21 -24.14 11.92 -12.21
N LEU A 22 -24.01 12.61 -11.08
CA LEU A 22 -22.77 12.69 -10.33
C LEU A 22 -22.36 11.32 -9.75
N LEU A 23 -23.34 10.55 -9.28
CA LEU A 23 -23.09 9.17 -8.82
C LEU A 23 -22.61 8.29 -9.99
N ARG A 24 -23.22 8.38 -11.18
CA ARG A 24 -22.77 7.66 -12.39
C ARG A 24 -21.36 8.08 -12.80
N TYR A 25 -21.11 9.39 -12.84
CA TYR A 25 -19.76 9.93 -13.10
C TYR A 25 -18.71 9.35 -12.15
N SER A 26 -19.02 9.26 -10.85
CA SER A 26 -18.09 8.70 -9.85
C SER A 26 -17.76 7.23 -10.11
N HIS A 27 -18.75 6.42 -10.47
CA HIS A 27 -18.51 5.03 -10.85
C HIS A 27 -17.72 4.89 -12.15
N GLU A 28 -17.98 5.75 -13.13
CA GLU A 28 -17.23 5.80 -14.40
C GLU A 28 -15.77 6.19 -14.15
N LEU A 29 -15.54 7.21 -13.33
CA LEU A 29 -14.19 7.66 -12.94
C LEU A 29 -13.42 6.53 -12.23
N ILE A 30 -14.03 5.83 -11.26
CA ILE A 30 -13.41 4.72 -10.57
C ILE A 30 -13.08 3.58 -11.55
N ALA A 31 -14.00 3.25 -12.44
CA ALA A 31 -13.76 2.22 -13.44
C ALA A 31 -12.61 2.59 -14.40
N ALA A 32 -12.54 3.86 -14.79
CA ALA A 32 -11.45 4.36 -15.63
C ALA A 32 -10.11 4.36 -14.92
N LEU A 33 -10.07 4.78 -13.64
CA LEU A 33 -8.88 4.72 -12.78
C LEU A 33 -8.38 3.27 -12.62
N VAL A 34 -9.28 2.33 -12.29
CA VAL A 34 -8.91 0.92 -12.14
C VAL A 34 -8.32 0.37 -13.43
N ARG A 35 -8.92 0.67 -14.59
CA ARG A 35 -8.38 0.24 -15.91
C ARG A 35 -7.00 0.84 -16.20
N ALA A 36 -6.83 2.14 -15.98
CA ALA A 36 -5.56 2.81 -16.23
C ALA A 36 -4.46 2.30 -15.32
N LEU A 37 -4.73 2.20 -14.02
CA LEU A 37 -3.77 1.73 -13.02
C LEU A 37 -3.43 0.25 -13.19
N SER A 38 -4.41 -0.59 -13.61
CA SER A 38 -4.15 -2.00 -13.96
C SER A 38 -3.18 -2.13 -15.14
N LYS A 39 -3.31 -1.28 -16.16
CA LYS A 39 -2.37 -1.24 -17.30
C LYS A 39 -0.94 -0.87 -16.87
N GLU A 40 -0.82 -0.03 -15.85
CA GLU A 40 0.47 0.33 -15.23
C GLU A 40 0.97 -0.74 -14.25
N GLY A 41 0.24 -1.83 -14.05
CA GLY A 41 0.64 -2.93 -13.19
C GLY A 41 0.32 -2.75 -11.70
N ALA A 42 -0.61 -1.89 -11.34
CA ALA A 42 -1.13 -1.79 -9.98
C ALA A 42 -2.04 -2.95 -9.60
N SER A 43 -2.17 -3.18 -8.30
CA SER A 43 -3.18 -4.04 -7.67
C SER A 43 -4.05 -3.22 -6.72
N PHE A 44 -5.16 -3.80 -6.23
CA PHE A 44 -6.15 -3.04 -5.47
C PHE A 44 -6.43 -3.65 -4.12
N VAL A 45 -6.64 -2.79 -3.12
CA VAL A 45 -7.19 -3.17 -1.81
C VAL A 45 -8.66 -2.80 -1.80
N ALA A 46 -9.55 -3.74 -1.49
CA ALA A 46 -10.99 -3.50 -1.45
C ALA A 46 -11.64 -4.21 -0.26
N ALA A 47 -12.72 -3.64 0.26
CA ALA A 47 -13.60 -4.33 1.19
C ALA A 47 -14.58 -5.23 0.41
N VAL A 48 -14.85 -6.42 0.94
CA VAL A 48 -15.80 -7.35 0.32
C VAL A 48 -16.87 -7.77 1.32
N GLY A 49 -18.11 -7.74 0.89
CA GLY A 49 -19.25 -8.10 1.72
C GLY A 49 -20.57 -8.05 0.97
N LYS A 50 -21.65 -7.73 1.69
CA LYS A 50 -22.99 -7.57 1.11
C LYS A 50 -23.01 -6.46 0.07
N GLU A 51 -23.98 -6.52 -0.85
CA GLU A 51 -24.24 -5.41 -1.76
C GLU A 51 -24.59 -4.17 -0.95
N PRO A 52 -23.95 -3.03 -1.24
CA PRO A 52 -24.30 -1.78 -0.57
C PRO A 52 -25.70 -1.31 -1.02
N LEU A 53 -26.30 -0.45 -0.21
CA LEU A 53 -27.61 0.12 -0.52
C LEU A 53 -27.52 0.95 -1.82
N ALA A 54 -28.49 0.75 -2.69
CA ALA A 54 -28.81 1.68 -3.76
C ALA A 54 -29.62 2.87 -3.19
N ARG A 55 -29.87 3.88 -4.02
CA ARG A 55 -30.76 4.98 -3.63
C ARG A 55 -32.17 4.44 -3.35
N PRO A 56 -32.84 4.90 -2.27
CA PRO A 56 -34.18 4.40 -1.94
C PRO A 56 -35.23 4.73 -3.01
N ASP A 57 -35.07 5.85 -3.71
CA ASP A 57 -35.98 6.40 -4.74
C ASP A 57 -35.68 5.83 -6.15
N ASP A 58 -34.51 5.23 -6.36
CA ASP A 58 -34.11 4.65 -7.64
C ASP A 58 -33.28 3.36 -7.43
N PRO A 59 -33.95 2.21 -7.35
CA PRO A 59 -33.25 0.92 -7.21
C PRO A 59 -32.36 0.56 -8.40
N SER A 60 -32.51 1.21 -9.54
CA SER A 60 -31.66 1.02 -10.74
C SER A 60 -30.38 1.84 -10.70
N SER A 61 -30.27 2.77 -9.75
CA SER A 61 -29.08 3.61 -9.60
C SER A 61 -27.87 2.79 -9.17
N PRO A 62 -26.66 3.24 -9.52
CA PRO A 62 -25.45 2.63 -9.00
C PRO A 62 -25.41 2.64 -7.46
N SER A 63 -24.65 1.72 -6.89
CA SER A 63 -24.42 1.61 -5.45
C SER A 63 -23.86 2.89 -4.84
N LEU A 64 -24.23 3.21 -3.60
CA LEU A 64 -23.65 4.33 -2.85
C LEU A 64 -22.22 4.05 -2.33
N ILE A 65 -21.71 2.83 -2.49
CA ILE A 65 -20.35 2.44 -2.09
C ILE A 65 -19.61 1.84 -3.29
N PHE A 66 -18.33 2.12 -3.40
CA PHE A 66 -17.58 1.94 -4.63
C PHE A 66 -16.77 0.63 -4.71
N ASP A 67 -16.61 -0.12 -3.61
CA ASP A 67 -15.76 -1.33 -3.58
C ASP A 67 -16.11 -2.34 -4.69
N TRP A 68 -17.41 -2.57 -4.95
CA TRP A 68 -17.83 -3.50 -6.00
C TRP A 68 -17.50 -2.99 -7.41
N THR A 69 -17.47 -1.68 -7.63
CA THR A 69 -17.03 -1.12 -8.92
C THR A 69 -15.55 -1.39 -9.16
N VAL A 70 -14.72 -1.31 -8.12
CA VAL A 70 -13.31 -1.69 -8.20
C VAL A 70 -13.18 -3.17 -8.56
N LEU A 71 -13.92 -4.05 -7.88
CA LEU A 71 -13.91 -5.49 -8.11
C LEU A 71 -14.40 -5.89 -9.51
N ASP A 72 -15.54 -5.33 -9.93
CA ASP A 72 -16.13 -5.58 -11.26
C ASP A 72 -15.17 -5.14 -12.39
N THR A 73 -14.56 -3.97 -12.21
CA THR A 73 -13.63 -3.45 -13.22
C THR A 73 -12.33 -4.24 -13.26
N ALA A 74 -11.78 -4.59 -12.10
CA ALA A 74 -10.60 -5.42 -12.01
C ALA A 74 -10.84 -6.80 -12.66
N HIS A 75 -12.01 -7.41 -12.44
CA HIS A 75 -12.39 -8.66 -13.10
C HIS A 75 -12.47 -8.52 -14.64
N LYS A 76 -13.04 -7.41 -15.14
CA LYS A 76 -13.03 -7.12 -16.57
C LYS A 76 -11.61 -6.98 -17.12
N CYS A 77 -10.74 -6.26 -16.42
CA CYS A 77 -9.32 -6.14 -16.78
C CYS A 77 -8.62 -7.50 -16.85
N LEU A 78 -8.93 -8.41 -15.94
CA LEU A 78 -8.42 -9.78 -15.96
C LEU A 78 -8.88 -10.54 -17.22
N LYS A 79 -10.17 -10.46 -17.54
CA LYS A 79 -10.73 -11.11 -18.76
C LYS A 79 -10.19 -10.53 -20.06
N ASP A 80 -9.94 -9.22 -20.08
CA ASP A 80 -9.40 -8.52 -21.25
C ASP A 80 -7.88 -8.74 -21.43
N GLY A 81 -7.25 -9.55 -20.56
CA GLY A 81 -5.82 -9.86 -20.64
C GLY A 81 -4.94 -8.65 -20.33
N VAL A 82 -5.43 -7.67 -19.59
CA VAL A 82 -4.63 -6.53 -19.14
C VAL A 82 -3.50 -7.06 -18.24
N ALA A 83 -2.26 -6.72 -18.58
CA ALA A 83 -1.09 -7.18 -17.83
C ALA A 83 -1.11 -6.62 -16.41
N PHE A 84 -1.02 -7.50 -15.43
CA PHE A 84 -0.82 -7.14 -14.03
C PHE A 84 0.64 -7.31 -13.65
N ALA A 85 1.15 -6.44 -12.79
CA ALA A 85 2.49 -6.61 -12.27
C ALA A 85 2.66 -7.98 -11.62
N GLN A 86 3.64 -8.73 -12.05
CA GLN A 86 4.02 -10.01 -11.44
C GLN A 86 4.66 -9.82 -10.04
N GLY A 87 4.75 -8.56 -9.56
CA GLY A 87 5.50 -8.18 -8.35
C GLY A 87 4.85 -8.55 -7.02
N SER A 88 3.53 -8.45 -6.88
CA SER A 88 2.80 -8.73 -5.64
C SER A 88 2.15 -10.12 -5.68
N GLN A 89 2.94 -11.18 -5.76
CA GLN A 89 2.45 -12.57 -5.86
C GLN A 89 1.39 -12.80 -6.97
N GLY A 90 1.35 -11.95 -8.00
CA GLY A 90 0.44 -12.08 -9.14
C GLY A 90 -1.05 -11.82 -8.81
N ARG A 91 -1.37 -11.21 -7.67
CA ARG A 91 -2.75 -11.00 -7.24
C ARG A 91 -3.21 -9.57 -7.49
N LEU A 92 -4.29 -9.47 -8.24
CA LEU A 92 -4.90 -8.20 -8.63
C LEU A 92 -5.62 -7.52 -7.48
N ILE A 93 -6.22 -8.29 -6.58
CA ILE A 93 -7.07 -7.78 -5.50
C ILE A 93 -6.60 -8.35 -4.17
N THR A 94 -6.47 -7.47 -3.17
CA THR A 94 -6.41 -7.86 -1.76
C THR A 94 -7.77 -7.54 -1.12
N ALA A 95 -8.56 -8.57 -0.87
CA ALA A 95 -9.91 -8.47 -0.33
C ALA A 95 -9.89 -8.54 1.20
N VAL A 96 -10.22 -7.43 1.86
CA VAL A 96 -10.30 -7.35 3.33
C VAL A 96 -11.74 -7.59 3.77
N MET A 97 -11.96 -8.65 4.54
CA MET A 97 -13.29 -9.10 4.91
C MET A 97 -13.36 -9.81 6.26
N THR A 98 -14.57 -10.00 6.78
CA THR A 98 -14.84 -10.94 7.86
C THR A 98 -15.40 -12.24 7.29
N SER A 99 -15.38 -13.32 8.07
CA SER A 99 -16.08 -14.57 7.71
C SER A 99 -17.59 -14.35 7.52
N LYS A 100 -18.18 -13.39 8.24
CA LYS A 100 -19.59 -13.00 8.07
C LYS A 100 -19.80 -12.29 6.73
N SER A 101 -18.97 -11.29 6.40
CA SER A 101 -19.11 -10.55 5.13
C SER A 101 -18.86 -11.42 3.90
N GLN A 102 -17.99 -12.43 3.98
CA GLN A 102 -17.81 -13.40 2.92
C GLN A 102 -19.11 -14.18 2.60
N ARG A 103 -19.86 -14.57 3.63
CA ARG A 103 -21.16 -15.26 3.46
C ARG A 103 -22.28 -14.35 2.95
N GLN A 104 -22.07 -13.04 3.00
CA GLN A 104 -23.02 -12.03 2.55
C GLN A 104 -22.78 -11.55 1.10
N ILE A 105 -21.80 -12.13 0.41
CA ILE A 105 -21.60 -11.83 -1.02
C ILE A 105 -22.86 -12.22 -1.78
N PRO A 106 -23.49 -11.30 -2.52
CA PRO A 106 -24.73 -11.55 -3.23
C PRO A 106 -24.62 -12.70 -4.24
N GLU A 107 -25.72 -13.45 -4.45
CA GLU A 107 -25.75 -14.59 -5.37
C GLU A 107 -25.34 -14.20 -6.79
N PHE A 108 -25.81 -13.06 -7.29
CA PHE A 108 -25.48 -12.59 -8.64
C PHE A 108 -24.00 -12.20 -8.82
N ARG A 109 -23.25 -11.96 -7.71
CA ARG A 109 -21.82 -11.69 -7.74
C ARG A 109 -20.95 -12.94 -7.52
N GLN A 110 -21.53 -14.04 -7.11
CA GLN A 110 -20.81 -15.29 -6.85
C GLN A 110 -20.06 -15.85 -8.08
N PRO A 111 -20.60 -15.79 -9.31
CA PRO A 111 -19.86 -16.24 -10.50
C PRO A 111 -18.55 -15.47 -10.67
N MET A 112 -18.60 -14.15 -10.68
CA MET A 112 -17.42 -13.28 -10.77
C MET A 112 -16.43 -13.57 -9.64
N TRP A 113 -16.92 -13.67 -8.41
CA TRP A 113 -16.07 -13.95 -7.24
C TRP A 113 -15.36 -15.30 -7.33
N LYS A 114 -16.05 -16.34 -7.83
CA LYS A 114 -15.46 -17.65 -8.07
C LYS A 114 -14.40 -17.61 -9.17
N GLU A 115 -14.65 -16.91 -10.27
CA GLU A 115 -13.69 -16.73 -11.36
C GLU A 115 -12.41 -16.03 -10.86
N LEU A 116 -12.53 -14.88 -10.18
CA LEU A 116 -11.38 -14.17 -9.59
C LEU A 116 -10.54 -15.06 -8.66
N ARG A 117 -11.18 -15.95 -7.90
CA ARG A 117 -10.49 -16.89 -7.03
C ARG A 117 -9.83 -18.05 -7.78
N ALA A 118 -10.51 -18.57 -8.80
CA ALA A 118 -9.98 -19.65 -9.64
C ALA A 118 -8.71 -19.22 -10.38
N GLU A 119 -8.69 -17.98 -10.87
CA GLU A 119 -7.52 -17.37 -11.52
C GLU A 119 -6.43 -16.93 -10.52
N ASN A 120 -6.58 -17.25 -9.24
CA ASN A 120 -5.67 -16.81 -8.16
C ASN A 120 -5.45 -15.27 -8.13
N ALA A 121 -6.41 -14.50 -8.63
CA ALA A 121 -6.34 -13.05 -8.72
C ALA A 121 -6.65 -12.34 -7.39
N VAL A 122 -7.14 -13.06 -6.37
CA VAL A 122 -7.54 -12.50 -5.07
C VAL A 122 -6.73 -13.09 -3.93
N LYS A 123 -6.14 -12.20 -3.12
CA LYS A 123 -5.63 -12.51 -1.78
C LYS A 123 -6.73 -12.22 -0.76
N LEU A 124 -7.05 -13.19 0.09
CA LEU A 124 -8.04 -13.01 1.16
C LEU A 124 -7.34 -12.59 2.46
N GLU A 125 -7.78 -11.47 3.02
CA GLU A 125 -7.34 -10.98 4.32
C GLU A 125 -8.53 -10.95 5.27
N PHE A 126 -8.55 -11.90 6.21
CA PHE A 126 -9.63 -11.99 7.18
C PHE A 126 -9.33 -11.18 8.43
N ILE A 127 -10.33 -10.40 8.85
CA ILE A 127 -10.36 -9.71 10.13
C ILE A 127 -11.41 -10.37 11.04
N GLU A 128 -11.22 -10.25 12.34
CA GLU A 128 -12.18 -10.78 13.29
C GLU A 128 -13.52 -10.04 13.21
N PRO A 129 -14.66 -10.78 13.23
CA PRO A 129 -15.97 -10.18 13.30
C PRO A 129 -16.23 -9.62 14.69
N GLY A 130 -16.88 -8.46 14.79
CA GLY A 130 -17.23 -7.85 16.06
C GLY A 130 -17.75 -6.43 15.87
N TRP A 131 -18.12 -5.78 16.97
CA TRP A 131 -18.62 -4.41 16.95
C TRP A 131 -17.59 -3.41 16.41
N ALA A 132 -16.28 -3.65 16.63
CA ALA A 132 -15.18 -2.83 16.14
C ALA A 132 -14.64 -3.28 14.78
N SER A 133 -15.27 -4.23 14.08
CA SER A 133 -14.76 -4.79 12.82
C SER A 133 -14.50 -3.75 11.73
N GLY A 134 -15.27 -2.64 11.74
CA GLY A 134 -15.04 -1.53 10.83
C GLY A 134 -13.70 -0.82 11.07
N ALA A 135 -13.31 -0.61 12.33
CA ALA A 135 -12.03 -0.02 12.70
C ALA A 135 -10.86 -0.96 12.34
N PHE A 136 -10.95 -2.23 12.73
CA PHE A 136 -9.93 -3.24 12.40
C PHE A 136 -9.75 -3.40 10.89
N ARG A 137 -10.83 -3.36 10.12
CA ARG A 137 -10.77 -3.38 8.66
C ARG A 137 -9.96 -2.21 8.11
N ARG A 138 -10.22 -0.99 8.57
CA ARG A 138 -9.48 0.20 8.15
C ARG A 138 -8.00 0.08 8.49
N THR A 139 -7.67 -0.28 9.72
CA THR A 139 -6.27 -0.50 10.12
C THR A 139 -5.59 -1.53 9.22
N ARG A 140 -6.28 -2.66 8.92
CA ARG A 140 -5.72 -3.67 8.02
C ARG A 140 -5.57 -3.16 6.58
N GLN A 141 -6.51 -2.37 6.08
CA GLN A 141 -6.43 -1.74 4.76
C GLN A 141 -5.23 -0.78 4.67
N VAL A 142 -4.96 0.00 5.74
CA VAL A 142 -3.76 0.86 5.81
C VAL A 142 -2.46 0.06 5.75
N GLN A 143 -2.37 -1.06 6.45
CA GLN A 143 -1.19 -1.92 6.41
C GLN A 143 -0.95 -2.49 5.00
N LEU A 144 -2.02 -2.85 4.30
CA LEU A 144 -1.98 -3.51 3.01
C LEU A 144 -1.84 -2.55 1.83
N GLY A 145 -2.51 -1.39 1.86
CA GLY A 145 -2.46 -0.41 0.78
C GLY A 145 -1.18 0.41 0.80
N ASP A 146 -0.75 0.87 -0.36
CA ASP A 146 0.43 1.73 -0.51
C ASP A 146 0.03 3.19 -0.81
N ILE A 147 -1.09 3.40 -1.50
CA ILE A 147 -1.66 4.71 -1.84
C ILE A 147 -3.17 4.65 -1.60
N LEU A 148 -3.73 5.72 -1.02
CA LEU A 148 -5.17 5.87 -0.85
C LEU A 148 -5.72 6.93 -1.81
N ILE A 149 -6.72 6.57 -2.60
CA ILE A 149 -7.52 7.48 -3.42
C ILE A 149 -8.90 7.59 -2.79
N ILE A 150 -9.40 8.80 -2.56
CA ILE A 150 -10.66 9.03 -1.87
C ILE A 150 -11.64 9.77 -2.76
N LEU A 151 -12.82 9.18 -2.96
CA LEU A 151 -13.96 9.83 -3.61
C LEU A 151 -15.07 10.00 -2.57
N SER A 152 -15.14 11.17 -1.96
CA SER A 152 -16.13 11.47 -0.92
C SER A 152 -16.12 10.47 0.26
N GLY A 153 -17.17 10.46 1.05
CA GLY A 153 -17.32 9.56 2.19
C GLY A 153 -17.44 10.31 3.52
N GLY A 154 -17.82 9.60 4.56
CA GLY A 154 -18.01 10.13 5.89
C GLY A 154 -16.84 9.92 6.83
N GLU A 155 -17.12 9.97 8.15
CA GLU A 155 -16.12 9.82 9.24
C GLU A 155 -15.22 8.58 9.08
N GLY A 156 -15.76 7.48 8.55
CA GLY A 156 -14.98 6.26 8.32
C GLY A 156 -13.87 6.44 7.28
N VAL A 157 -14.11 7.24 6.26
CA VAL A 157 -13.14 7.57 5.21
C VAL A 157 -12.14 8.62 5.71
N GLU A 158 -12.59 9.62 6.46
CA GLU A 158 -11.69 10.57 7.11
C GLU A 158 -10.70 9.88 8.06
N HIS A 159 -11.21 8.98 8.91
CA HIS A 159 -10.36 8.20 9.80
C HIS A 159 -9.37 7.32 9.04
N LEU A 160 -9.80 6.72 7.91
CA LEU A 160 -8.91 5.96 7.04
C LEU A 160 -7.80 6.85 6.46
N ALA A 161 -8.15 8.04 5.97
CA ALA A 161 -7.18 9.01 5.46
C ALA A 161 -6.16 9.42 6.51
N GLN A 162 -6.63 9.76 7.71
CA GLN A 162 -5.75 10.11 8.84
C GLN A 162 -4.77 8.98 9.19
N GLN A 163 -5.22 7.73 9.15
CA GLN A 163 -4.34 6.58 9.38
C GLN A 163 -3.27 6.43 8.28
N TYR A 164 -3.61 6.67 6.99
CA TYR A 164 -2.62 6.66 5.91
C TYR A 164 -1.59 7.77 6.08
N VAL A 165 -2.05 9.00 6.36
CA VAL A 165 -1.17 10.16 6.63
C VAL A 165 -0.26 9.88 7.83
N ALA A 166 -0.79 9.33 8.92
CA ALA A 166 -0.03 9.04 10.14
C ALA A 166 1.11 8.03 9.94
N VAL A 167 1.03 7.19 8.90
CA VAL A 167 2.10 6.25 8.53
C VAL A 167 2.90 6.69 7.30
N GLY A 168 2.76 7.96 6.89
CA GLY A 168 3.51 8.54 5.77
C GLY A 168 3.13 8.00 4.39
N LYS A 169 1.92 7.44 4.23
CA LYS A 169 1.44 6.94 2.94
C LYS A 169 0.62 7.99 2.19
N PRO A 170 0.79 8.12 0.87
CA PRO A 170 0.09 9.11 0.08
C PRO A 170 -1.43 8.95 0.13
N VAL A 171 -2.13 10.10 0.23
CA VAL A 171 -3.58 10.21 0.16
C VAL A 171 -3.94 11.21 -0.93
N ILE A 172 -4.75 10.77 -1.89
CA ILE A 172 -5.21 11.56 -3.05
C ILE A 172 -6.72 11.77 -2.90
N PRO A 173 -7.16 12.86 -2.27
CA PRO A 173 -8.58 13.14 -2.10
C PRO A 173 -9.13 13.91 -3.29
N PHE A 174 -10.30 13.47 -3.78
CA PHE A 174 -11.07 14.20 -4.80
C PHE A 174 -12.03 15.19 -4.18
N ASP A 175 -12.16 16.33 -4.79
CA ASP A 175 -13.14 17.36 -4.44
C ASP A 175 -14.47 17.14 -5.19
N LEU A 176 -15.07 15.96 -4.99
CA LEU A 176 -16.39 15.60 -5.50
C LEU A 176 -17.43 15.79 -4.41
N ASP A 177 -18.47 16.59 -4.69
CA ASP A 177 -19.57 16.79 -3.76
C ASP A 177 -20.60 15.66 -3.87
N LEU A 178 -20.26 14.50 -3.31
CA LEU A 178 -21.19 13.37 -3.22
C LEU A 178 -22.03 13.39 -1.93
N GLY A 179 -22.18 14.56 -1.35
CA GLY A 179 -22.87 14.76 -0.09
C GLY A 179 -22.01 14.45 1.13
N SER A 180 -22.18 15.27 2.18
CA SER A 180 -21.53 15.05 3.46
C SER A 180 -22.31 14.05 4.31
N SER A 181 -21.62 13.25 5.10
CA SER A 181 -22.25 12.40 6.12
C SER A 181 -22.68 13.20 7.36
N ARG A 182 -22.26 14.46 7.49
CA ARG A 182 -22.62 15.35 8.59
C ARG A 182 -23.71 16.31 8.18
N SER A 183 -24.66 16.53 9.10
CA SER A 183 -25.81 17.43 8.88
C SER A 183 -25.42 18.89 8.67
N ASP A 184 -24.23 19.30 9.11
CA ASP A 184 -23.69 20.65 8.95
C ASP A 184 -22.90 20.86 7.65
N GLY A 185 -22.87 19.84 6.77
CA GLY A 185 -22.10 19.88 5.52
C GLY A 185 -20.58 19.84 5.71
N SER A 186 -20.09 19.70 6.95
CA SER A 186 -18.67 19.58 7.23
C SER A 186 -18.17 18.13 7.12
N GLY A 187 -16.89 17.96 6.76
CA GLY A 187 -16.24 16.65 6.72
C GLY A 187 -16.23 16.01 5.33
N GLY A 188 -15.70 14.78 5.29
CA GLY A 188 -15.56 13.98 4.06
C GLY A 188 -14.40 14.38 3.16
N ALA A 189 -14.33 13.77 1.97
CA ALA A 189 -13.22 13.94 1.05
C ALA A 189 -13.09 15.37 0.49
N ALA A 190 -14.18 16.10 0.33
CA ALA A 190 -14.12 17.50 -0.12
C ALA A 190 -13.36 18.40 0.87
N ARG A 191 -13.52 18.15 2.20
CA ARG A 191 -12.72 18.81 3.22
C ARG A 191 -11.24 18.41 3.11
N LEU A 192 -10.97 17.11 2.96
CA LEU A 192 -9.61 16.59 2.81
C LEU A 192 -8.95 17.12 1.51
N ALA A 193 -9.69 17.27 0.42
CA ALA A 193 -9.19 17.84 -0.82
C ALA A 193 -8.75 19.31 -0.63
N ARG A 194 -9.58 20.13 0.06
CA ARG A 194 -9.21 21.52 0.40
C ARG A 194 -7.99 21.57 1.34
N GLU A 195 -7.92 20.66 2.32
CA GLU A 195 -6.77 20.56 3.22
C GLU A 195 -5.50 20.13 2.47
N ALA A 196 -5.62 19.20 1.52
CA ALA A 196 -4.50 18.76 0.67
C ALA A 196 -4.00 19.87 -0.26
N LEU A 197 -4.86 20.74 -0.76
CA LEU A 197 -4.47 21.91 -1.55
C LEU A 197 -3.76 22.97 -0.69
N ALA A 198 -4.18 23.13 0.57
CA ALA A 198 -3.57 24.07 1.49
C ALA A 198 -2.25 23.56 2.08
N HIS A 199 -2.13 22.25 2.29
CA HIS A 199 -1.02 21.56 2.94
C HIS A 199 -0.64 20.28 2.20
N PRO A 200 -0.16 20.38 0.94
CA PRO A 200 0.12 19.21 0.08
C PRO A 200 1.11 18.22 0.73
N GLU A 201 2.09 18.74 1.46
CA GLU A 201 3.15 17.98 2.13
C GLU A 201 2.63 16.98 3.17
N ARG A 202 1.42 17.18 3.68
CA ARG A 202 0.78 16.23 4.61
C ARG A 202 0.15 15.04 3.90
N PHE A 203 -0.20 15.18 2.63
CA PHE A 203 -0.96 14.19 1.86
C PHE A 203 -0.12 13.47 0.82
N VAL A 204 0.82 14.17 0.21
CA VAL A 204 1.67 13.64 -0.86
C VAL A 204 3.10 14.12 -0.68
N HIS A 205 4.04 13.21 -0.78
CA HIS A 205 5.48 13.53 -0.79
C HIS A 205 5.97 13.36 -2.22
N LEU A 206 6.29 14.49 -2.87
CA LEU A 206 6.73 14.50 -4.26
C LEU A 206 8.24 14.67 -4.35
N SER A 207 8.83 14.12 -5.41
CA SER A 207 10.25 14.35 -5.74
C SER A 207 10.55 15.82 -6.02
N ASP A 208 9.54 16.56 -6.49
CA ASP A 208 9.54 18.01 -6.64
C ASP A 208 8.35 18.57 -5.81
N PRO A 209 8.60 19.02 -4.57
CA PRO A 209 7.54 19.52 -3.68
C PRO A 209 6.77 20.73 -4.22
N ASP A 210 7.41 21.58 -5.02
CA ASP A 210 6.81 22.80 -5.56
C ASP A 210 5.69 22.50 -6.57
N SER A 211 5.70 21.32 -7.18
CA SER A 211 4.67 20.86 -8.11
C SER A 211 3.42 20.27 -7.42
N ALA A 212 3.43 20.05 -6.12
CA ALA A 212 2.39 19.31 -5.42
C ALA A 212 1.02 19.98 -5.47
N ALA A 213 0.96 21.28 -5.24
CA ALA A 213 -0.29 22.04 -5.28
C ALA A 213 -0.90 22.05 -6.69
N ASP A 214 -0.09 22.22 -7.73
CA ASP A 214 -0.54 22.23 -9.13
C ASP A 214 -1.07 20.86 -9.55
N LEU A 215 -0.38 19.77 -9.18
CA LEU A 215 -0.82 18.42 -9.49
C LEU A 215 -2.14 18.06 -8.78
N LEU A 216 -2.28 18.45 -7.51
CA LEU A 216 -3.53 18.27 -6.77
C LEU A 216 -4.67 19.13 -7.33
N ALA A 217 -4.39 20.38 -7.74
CA ALA A 217 -5.39 21.26 -8.34
C ALA A 217 -5.98 20.70 -9.66
N ARG A 218 -5.20 19.92 -10.43
CA ARG A 218 -5.68 19.22 -11.63
C ARG A 218 -6.72 18.13 -11.33
N LEU A 219 -6.89 17.72 -10.08
CA LEU A 219 -7.90 16.76 -9.66
C LEU A 219 -9.23 17.41 -9.28
N ALA A 220 -9.32 18.75 -9.30
CA ALA A 220 -10.55 19.48 -8.96
C ALA A 220 -11.65 19.15 -9.97
N THR A 221 -12.76 18.63 -9.47
CA THR A 221 -13.89 18.20 -10.29
C THR A 221 -15.21 18.29 -9.50
N HIS A 222 -15.45 19.43 -8.83
CA HIS A 222 -16.55 19.67 -7.87
C HIS A 222 -17.88 19.03 -8.26
N GLU A 223 -18.30 19.22 -9.52
CA GLU A 223 -19.59 18.79 -10.01
C GLU A 223 -19.52 17.67 -11.06
N GLY A 224 -18.36 16.99 -11.18
CA GLY A 224 -18.17 15.95 -12.19
C GLY A 224 -18.17 16.49 -13.64
N GLN A 225 -17.80 17.75 -13.83
CA GLN A 225 -17.77 18.39 -15.16
C GLN A 225 -16.49 18.13 -15.93
N ALA A 226 -15.40 17.76 -15.24
CA ALA A 226 -14.14 17.43 -15.89
C ALA A 226 -14.25 16.10 -16.66
N ALA A 227 -13.61 16.01 -17.82
CA ALA A 227 -13.58 14.78 -18.57
C ALA A 227 -12.85 13.68 -17.76
N VAL A 228 -13.48 12.51 -17.64
CA VAL A 228 -12.93 11.38 -16.87
C VAL A 228 -11.50 11.04 -17.28
N GLY A 229 -11.21 11.11 -18.59
CA GLY A 229 -9.87 10.84 -19.12
C GLY A 229 -8.80 11.79 -18.59
N ASP A 230 -9.09 13.07 -18.48
CA ASP A 230 -8.17 14.10 -18.00
C ASP A 230 -7.85 13.91 -16.52
N ILE A 231 -8.86 13.60 -15.71
CA ILE A 231 -8.70 13.28 -14.29
C ILE A 231 -7.85 12.02 -14.11
N VAL A 232 -8.10 10.98 -14.90
CA VAL A 232 -7.31 9.74 -14.84
C VAL A 232 -5.84 10.01 -15.16
N HIS A 233 -5.55 10.80 -16.19
CA HIS A 233 -4.19 11.21 -16.52
C HIS A 233 -3.54 12.01 -15.38
N ALA A 234 -4.27 12.96 -14.80
CA ALA A 234 -3.79 13.76 -13.66
C ALA A 234 -3.44 12.87 -12.44
N VAL A 235 -4.26 11.85 -12.13
CA VAL A 235 -3.96 10.89 -11.05
C VAL A 235 -2.70 10.08 -11.36
N VAL A 236 -2.58 9.56 -12.58
CA VAL A 236 -1.41 8.78 -13.00
C VAL A 236 -0.15 9.63 -12.92
N ASP A 237 -0.19 10.87 -13.39
CA ASP A 237 0.92 11.83 -13.32
C ASP A 237 1.30 12.11 -11.86
N LEU A 238 0.31 12.39 -11.00
CA LEU A 238 0.54 12.62 -9.58
C LEU A 238 1.21 11.41 -8.92
N ILE A 239 0.71 10.19 -9.16
CA ILE A 239 1.32 8.98 -8.60
C ILE A 239 2.76 8.78 -9.10
N ARG A 240 3.04 9.07 -10.37
CA ARG A 240 4.40 9.00 -10.93
C ARG A 240 5.34 10.03 -10.30
N ALA A 241 4.82 11.21 -9.94
CA ALA A 241 5.57 12.27 -9.27
C ALA A 241 5.87 11.98 -7.80
N LEU A 242 5.13 11.07 -7.14
CA LEU A 242 5.38 10.69 -5.74
C LEU A 242 6.80 10.17 -5.55
N GLU A 243 7.39 10.47 -4.40
CA GLU A 243 8.63 9.85 -3.98
C GLU A 243 8.49 8.32 -3.89
N PRO A 244 9.52 7.57 -4.31
CA PRO A 244 9.54 6.13 -4.08
C PRO A 244 9.50 5.81 -2.59
N PRO A 245 8.77 4.77 -2.16
CA PRO A 245 8.84 4.32 -0.78
C PRO A 245 10.26 3.89 -0.43
N SER A 246 10.65 4.09 0.81
CA SER A 246 12.02 3.80 1.27
C SER A 246 12.19 2.35 1.73
N ALA A 247 13.38 1.80 1.48
CA ALA A 247 13.88 0.57 2.06
C ALA A 247 15.07 0.92 2.96
N PHE A 248 14.88 0.76 4.27
CA PHE A 248 15.93 1.04 5.25
C PHE A 248 16.86 -0.15 5.41
N TYR A 249 18.18 0.09 5.33
CA TYR A 249 19.19 -0.95 5.45
C TYR A 249 19.74 -1.03 6.86
N VAL A 250 19.58 -2.20 7.46
CA VAL A 250 20.16 -2.59 8.75
C VAL A 250 21.23 -3.64 8.47
N ARG A 251 22.49 -3.27 8.63
CA ARG A 251 23.60 -4.17 8.30
C ARG A 251 24.91 -3.83 9.00
N LEU A 252 25.90 -4.68 8.81
CA LEU A 252 27.25 -4.45 9.30
C LEU A 252 27.92 -3.27 8.58
N LEU A 253 28.24 -2.21 9.32
CA LEU A 253 28.94 -1.00 8.84
C LEU A 253 30.39 -0.88 9.35
N ASN A 254 30.83 -1.75 10.24
CA ASN A 254 32.19 -1.72 10.79
C ASN A 254 33.18 -2.37 9.82
N ASN A 255 34.03 -1.56 9.20
CA ASN A 255 35.02 -1.99 8.22
C ASN A 255 36.22 -2.78 8.78
N THR A 256 36.35 -2.88 10.11
CA THR A 256 37.41 -3.68 10.76
C THR A 256 37.04 -5.15 10.93
N VAL A 257 35.80 -5.53 10.63
CA VAL A 257 35.30 -6.90 10.78
C VAL A 257 35.50 -7.67 9.48
N PRO A 258 35.92 -8.94 9.52
CA PRO A 258 36.25 -9.73 8.32
C PRO A 258 35.10 -9.83 7.32
N GLU A 259 33.84 -9.92 7.79
CA GLU A 259 32.66 -10.09 6.96
C GLU A 259 32.24 -8.81 6.22
N TYR A 260 32.76 -7.64 6.62
CA TYR A 260 32.35 -6.33 6.09
C TYR A 260 32.41 -6.28 4.55
N GLY A 261 33.53 -6.69 3.97
CA GLY A 261 33.71 -6.62 2.51
C GLY A 261 32.69 -7.49 1.73
N ALA A 262 32.32 -8.66 2.28
CA ALA A 262 31.32 -9.53 1.67
C ALA A 262 29.91 -8.94 1.78
N VAL A 263 29.56 -8.37 2.93
CA VAL A 263 28.27 -7.67 3.15
C VAL A 263 28.14 -6.47 2.22
N GLU A 264 29.20 -5.64 2.09
CA GLU A 264 29.25 -4.52 1.15
C GLU A 264 28.95 -4.94 -0.29
N ARG A 265 29.65 -6.00 -0.78
CA ARG A 265 29.39 -6.53 -2.12
C ARG A 265 27.97 -7.05 -2.27
N PHE A 266 27.46 -7.77 -1.28
CA PHE A 266 26.10 -8.30 -1.33
C PHE A 266 25.04 -7.19 -1.43
N PHE A 267 25.17 -6.13 -0.65
CA PHE A 267 24.24 -4.99 -0.73
C PHE A 267 24.37 -4.28 -2.06
N ARG A 268 25.58 -3.89 -2.49
CA ARG A 268 25.81 -3.17 -3.75
C ARG A 268 25.39 -3.97 -5.00
N ASP A 269 25.75 -5.27 -5.02
CA ASP A 269 25.67 -6.06 -6.26
C ASP A 269 24.37 -6.86 -6.37
N VAL A 270 23.65 -7.07 -5.25
CA VAL A 270 22.42 -7.88 -5.22
C VAL A 270 21.24 -7.13 -4.63
N ILE A 271 21.35 -6.55 -3.42
CA ILE A 271 20.22 -5.91 -2.75
C ILE A 271 19.82 -4.63 -3.46
N ASP A 272 20.75 -3.71 -3.73
CA ASP A 272 20.47 -2.44 -4.39
C ASP A 272 19.75 -2.60 -5.74
N PRO A 273 20.22 -3.47 -6.67
CA PRO A 273 19.50 -3.70 -7.92
C PRO A 273 18.08 -4.23 -7.72
N VAL A 274 17.86 -5.12 -6.75
CA VAL A 274 16.53 -5.70 -6.48
C VAL A 274 15.61 -4.68 -5.84
N VAL A 275 16.08 -3.94 -4.84
CA VAL A 275 15.32 -2.87 -4.16
C VAL A 275 14.88 -1.80 -5.16
N GLN A 276 15.79 -1.35 -6.04
CA GLN A 276 15.48 -0.40 -7.11
C GLN A 276 14.51 -0.98 -8.14
N LYS A 277 14.69 -2.25 -8.54
CA LYS A 277 13.76 -2.95 -9.45
C LYS A 277 12.34 -3.00 -8.91
N PHE A 278 12.17 -3.18 -7.60
CA PHE A 278 10.86 -3.13 -6.95
C PHE A 278 10.39 -1.71 -6.61
N GLY A 279 11.09 -0.69 -7.10
CA GLY A 279 10.68 0.72 -7.00
C GLY A 279 10.80 1.30 -5.61
N TYR A 280 11.76 0.84 -4.80
CA TYR A 280 12.11 1.42 -3.51
C TYR A 280 13.38 2.27 -3.60
N LYS A 281 13.48 3.30 -2.75
CA LYS A 281 14.68 4.10 -2.53
C LYS A 281 15.44 3.52 -1.33
N ALA A 282 16.70 3.15 -1.55
CA ALA A 282 17.56 2.69 -0.46
C ALA A 282 17.87 3.84 0.51
N VAL A 283 17.75 3.59 1.81
CA VAL A 283 18.11 4.52 2.89
C VAL A 283 19.06 3.80 3.85
N GLU A 284 20.20 4.41 4.10
CA GLU A 284 21.19 3.91 5.05
C GLU A 284 21.75 5.08 5.87
N ILE A 285 21.83 4.91 7.18
CA ILE A 285 22.38 5.90 8.10
C ILE A 285 23.59 5.29 8.81
N GLY A 286 24.62 6.12 9.08
CA GLY A 286 25.81 5.72 9.81
C GLY A 286 27.10 5.65 8.99
N ARG A 287 27.07 5.90 7.69
CA ARG A 287 28.29 6.11 6.90
C ARG A 287 28.75 7.56 7.05
N GLY A 288 29.86 7.78 7.73
CA GLY A 288 30.58 9.07 7.74
C GLY A 288 30.08 10.15 8.71
N THR A 289 29.19 9.85 9.63
CA THR A 289 28.76 10.81 10.66
C THR A 289 29.50 10.55 11.98
N ASN A 290 30.40 11.47 12.35
CA ASN A 290 31.19 11.40 13.59
C ASN A 290 30.46 11.96 14.84
N THR A 291 29.14 12.05 14.85
CA THR A 291 28.39 12.64 15.98
C THR A 291 27.52 11.57 16.66
N TYR A 292 28.08 10.95 17.70
CA TYR A 292 27.52 9.79 18.39
C TYR A 292 26.17 10.00 19.11
N ALA A 293 25.81 11.21 19.49
CA ALA A 293 24.62 11.46 20.32
C ALA A 293 23.28 11.47 19.54
N TRP A 294 23.29 11.82 18.25
CA TRP A 294 22.10 12.00 17.43
C TRP A 294 21.89 10.91 16.38
N VAL A 295 22.87 10.01 16.20
CA VAL A 295 22.79 8.94 15.16
C VAL A 295 21.67 7.96 15.49
N ASN A 296 21.45 7.62 16.75
CA ASN A 296 20.41 6.66 17.14
C ASN A 296 19.00 7.19 16.86
N GLU A 297 18.73 8.47 17.14
CA GLU A 297 17.43 9.07 16.85
C GLU A 297 17.14 9.07 15.34
N ALA A 298 18.09 9.49 14.52
CA ALA A 298 17.96 9.49 13.06
C ALA A 298 17.78 8.08 12.48
N ILE A 299 18.45 7.06 13.04
CA ILE A 299 18.28 5.65 12.65
C ILE A 299 16.85 5.19 12.92
N PHE A 300 16.36 5.40 14.15
CA PHE A 300 15.02 4.96 14.51
C PHE A 300 13.94 5.77 13.81
N ASP A 301 14.13 7.07 13.60
CA ASP A 301 13.21 7.89 12.81
C ASP A 301 13.13 7.39 11.36
N SER A 302 14.27 7.19 10.71
CA SER A 302 14.32 6.68 9.33
C SER A 302 13.76 5.26 9.20
N LEU A 303 14.07 4.38 10.14
CA LEU A 303 13.53 3.03 10.20
C LEU A 303 12.00 3.07 10.44
N HIS A 304 11.55 4.01 11.29
CA HIS A 304 10.13 4.23 11.58
C HIS A 304 9.33 4.61 10.34
N HIS A 305 9.84 5.50 9.51
CA HIS A 305 9.16 6.02 8.34
C HIS A 305 9.43 5.21 7.06
N SER A 306 10.28 4.19 7.12
CA SER A 306 10.56 3.33 5.98
C SER A 306 9.47 2.31 5.72
N SER A 307 9.21 2.05 4.44
CA SER A 307 8.18 1.10 3.98
C SER A 307 8.59 -0.36 4.15
N VAL A 308 9.90 -0.63 4.17
CA VAL A 308 10.50 -1.95 4.40
C VAL A 308 11.84 -1.80 5.10
N ALA A 309 12.16 -2.71 5.99
CA ALA A 309 13.49 -2.88 6.57
C ALA A 309 14.18 -4.10 5.92
N VAL A 310 15.35 -3.88 5.31
CA VAL A 310 16.22 -4.96 4.83
C VAL A 310 17.31 -5.16 5.88
N VAL A 311 17.24 -6.29 6.58
CA VAL A 311 18.08 -6.56 7.75
C VAL A 311 19.04 -7.71 7.44
N ASP A 312 20.33 -7.46 7.53
CA ASP A 312 21.37 -8.48 7.41
C ASP A 312 21.98 -8.79 8.78
N LEU A 313 21.93 -10.06 9.16
CA LEU A 313 22.45 -10.55 10.45
C LEU A 313 23.87 -11.10 10.40
N THR A 314 24.56 -10.95 9.28
CA THR A 314 25.98 -11.36 9.17
C THR A 314 26.83 -10.66 10.22
N GLY A 315 27.67 -11.44 10.94
CA GLY A 315 28.49 -10.93 12.03
C GLY A 315 27.74 -10.69 13.35
N LEU A 316 26.45 -11.01 13.44
CA LEU A 316 25.62 -11.04 14.66
C LEU A 316 25.74 -9.77 15.53
N ARG A 317 25.61 -8.61 14.91
CA ARG A 317 25.75 -7.32 15.60
C ARG A 317 24.53 -7.00 16.47
N ASN A 318 24.76 -6.64 17.73
CA ASN A 318 23.69 -6.30 18.68
C ASN A 318 22.77 -5.19 18.17
N ASN A 319 23.31 -4.17 17.50
CA ASN A 319 22.53 -3.07 16.93
C ASN A 319 21.56 -3.59 15.85
N CYS A 320 22.01 -4.50 14.97
CA CYS A 320 21.13 -5.07 13.95
C CYS A 320 19.96 -5.84 14.58
N PHE A 321 20.17 -6.53 15.69
CA PHE A 321 19.09 -7.19 16.43
C PHE A 321 18.14 -6.21 17.12
N MET A 322 18.65 -5.11 17.66
CA MET A 322 17.82 -4.06 18.27
C MET A 322 16.93 -3.40 17.21
N GLU A 323 17.49 -3.05 16.07
CA GLU A 323 16.77 -2.45 14.94
C GLU A 323 15.76 -3.44 14.32
N LEU A 324 16.14 -4.72 14.18
CA LEU A 324 15.22 -5.79 13.78
C LEU A 324 14.06 -5.93 14.77
N GLY A 325 14.34 -5.97 16.07
CA GLY A 325 13.32 -6.05 17.12
C GLY A 325 12.33 -4.87 17.06
N TYR A 326 12.86 -3.66 16.83
CA TYR A 326 12.03 -2.48 16.65
C TYR A 326 11.13 -2.58 15.40
N ALA A 327 11.69 -2.97 14.25
CA ALA A 327 10.95 -3.15 13.02
C ALA A 327 9.83 -4.20 13.16
N LEU A 328 10.10 -5.32 13.81
CA LEU A 328 9.13 -6.39 14.07
C LEU A 328 8.05 -5.96 15.06
N GLY A 329 8.42 -5.29 16.15
CA GLY A 329 7.47 -4.77 17.16
C GLY A 329 6.52 -3.73 16.58
N ARG A 330 6.96 -3.01 15.54
CA ARG A 330 6.18 -2.04 14.79
C ARG A 330 5.34 -2.65 13.66
N GLU A 331 5.44 -3.96 13.46
CA GLU A 331 4.82 -4.67 12.34
C GLU A 331 5.29 -4.17 10.96
N SER A 332 6.53 -3.62 10.87
CA SER A 332 7.13 -3.23 9.60
C SER A 332 7.34 -4.46 8.71
N ARG A 333 7.34 -4.24 7.40
CA ARG A 333 7.76 -5.28 6.45
C ARG A 333 9.26 -5.51 6.61
N VAL A 334 9.67 -6.74 6.91
CA VAL A 334 11.08 -7.09 7.11
C VAL A 334 11.52 -8.11 6.07
N ILE A 335 12.61 -7.81 5.38
CA ILE A 335 13.36 -8.73 4.52
C ILE A 335 14.64 -9.08 5.28
N LEU A 336 14.73 -10.32 5.76
CA LEU A 336 15.82 -10.78 6.59
C LEU A 336 16.84 -11.55 5.76
N THR A 337 18.12 -11.21 5.90
CA THR A 337 19.24 -11.87 5.20
C THR A 337 20.38 -12.21 6.15
N ALA A 338 21.20 -13.18 5.80
CA ALA A 338 22.47 -13.46 6.45
C ALA A 338 23.40 -14.23 5.51
N GLN A 339 24.71 -14.10 5.68
CA GLN A 339 25.66 -14.95 4.99
C GLN A 339 25.51 -16.39 5.45
N LYS A 340 25.61 -17.34 4.54
CA LYS A 340 25.58 -18.78 4.84
C LYS A 340 26.69 -19.14 5.83
N GLY A 341 26.33 -19.88 6.86
CA GLY A 341 27.23 -20.23 7.97
C GLY A 341 27.09 -19.28 9.18
N THR A 342 26.32 -18.18 9.07
CA THR A 342 26.00 -17.35 10.23
C THR A 342 25.10 -18.14 11.18
N HIS A 343 25.49 -18.26 12.45
CA HIS A 343 24.69 -18.91 13.51
C HIS A 343 23.60 -17.99 14.02
N ILE A 344 22.49 -17.91 13.24
CA ILE A 344 21.33 -17.09 13.62
C ILE A 344 20.73 -17.62 14.93
N PRO A 345 20.51 -16.77 15.96
CA PRO A 345 19.89 -17.18 17.22
C PRO A 345 18.52 -17.85 16.99
N PHE A 346 18.19 -18.83 17.84
CA PHE A 346 16.99 -19.66 17.73
C PHE A 346 15.69 -18.84 17.57
N ASP A 347 15.53 -17.77 18.34
CA ASP A 347 14.32 -16.91 18.28
C ASP A 347 14.17 -16.23 16.91
N SER A 348 15.28 -15.95 16.22
CA SER A 348 15.24 -15.36 14.86
C SER A 348 15.07 -16.41 13.76
N GLN A 349 15.24 -17.70 14.05
CA GLN A 349 15.04 -18.79 13.08
C GLN A 349 13.54 -19.01 12.74
N ALA A 350 12.64 -18.48 13.56
CA ALA A 350 11.21 -18.50 13.26
C ALA A 350 10.83 -17.57 12.09
N ILE A 351 11.74 -16.68 11.69
CA ILE A 351 11.56 -15.77 10.56
C ILE A 351 12.33 -16.33 9.37
N ASP A 352 11.66 -16.49 8.22
CA ASP A 352 12.34 -16.92 6.98
C ASP A 352 13.46 -15.94 6.65
N CYS A 353 14.67 -16.45 6.45
CA CYS A 353 15.88 -15.69 6.23
C CYS A 353 16.55 -16.13 4.93
N HIS A 354 16.91 -15.17 4.08
CA HIS A 354 17.69 -15.44 2.88
C HIS A 354 19.15 -15.68 3.23
N LEU A 355 19.58 -16.93 3.17
CA LEU A 355 20.99 -17.29 3.36
C LEU A 355 21.75 -17.14 2.05
N TRP A 356 22.62 -16.12 1.98
CA TRP A 356 23.38 -15.79 0.78
C TRP A 356 24.85 -16.27 0.86
N GLU A 357 25.45 -16.50 -0.29
CA GLU A 357 26.87 -16.85 -0.44
C GLU A 357 27.59 -15.71 -1.18
N ASP A 358 28.85 -15.46 -0.82
CA ASP A 358 29.70 -14.53 -1.54
C ASP A 358 30.27 -15.22 -2.78
N SER A 359 29.47 -15.28 -3.82
CA SER A 359 29.78 -15.90 -5.11
C SER A 359 29.94 -14.84 -6.21
N PRO A 360 30.80 -15.07 -7.22
CA PRO A 360 30.93 -14.14 -8.34
C PRO A 360 29.72 -14.12 -9.28
N ASP A 361 28.81 -15.10 -9.22
CA ASP A 361 27.61 -15.16 -10.06
C ASP A 361 26.51 -14.25 -9.50
N ASN A 362 26.62 -12.96 -9.82
CA ASN A 362 25.64 -11.97 -9.39
C ASN A 362 24.27 -12.18 -10.03
N ALA A 363 24.17 -12.70 -11.24
CA ALA A 363 22.90 -12.95 -11.90
C ALA A 363 22.05 -13.97 -11.15
N GLN A 364 22.68 -15.08 -10.73
CA GLN A 364 22.01 -16.11 -9.93
C GLN A 364 21.64 -15.58 -8.54
N ARG A 365 22.53 -14.82 -7.90
CA ARG A 365 22.27 -14.20 -6.58
C ARG A 365 21.09 -13.25 -6.61
N ILE A 366 21.03 -12.37 -7.61
CA ILE A 366 19.92 -11.44 -7.85
C ILE A 366 18.62 -12.23 -8.04
N SER A 367 18.61 -13.24 -8.91
CA SER A 367 17.41 -14.05 -9.19
C SER A 367 16.88 -14.74 -7.92
N LYS A 368 17.76 -15.35 -7.11
CA LYS A 368 17.37 -15.97 -5.83
C LYS A 368 16.83 -14.96 -4.82
N PHE A 369 17.46 -13.79 -4.74
CA PHE A 369 17.01 -12.75 -3.84
C PHE A 369 15.69 -12.10 -4.30
N GLU A 370 15.47 -11.91 -5.60
CA GLU A 370 14.17 -11.46 -6.14
C GLU A 370 13.04 -12.43 -5.79
N GLU A 371 13.27 -13.73 -5.95
CA GLU A 371 12.26 -14.75 -5.57
C GLU A 371 11.96 -14.69 -4.07
N TYR A 372 13.01 -14.59 -3.24
CA TYR A 372 12.86 -14.43 -1.81
C TYR A 372 12.11 -13.13 -1.44
N TRP A 373 12.44 -12.00 -2.07
CA TRP A 373 11.76 -10.72 -1.90
C TRP A 373 10.26 -10.85 -2.17
N ARG A 374 9.89 -11.36 -3.34
CA ARG A 374 8.48 -11.53 -3.73
C ARG A 374 7.70 -12.39 -2.74
N ARG A 375 8.31 -13.43 -2.21
CA ARG A 375 7.68 -14.34 -1.25
C ARG A 375 7.48 -13.70 0.12
N ASN A 376 8.35 -12.78 0.52
CA ASN A 376 8.42 -12.29 1.88
C ASN A 376 7.98 -10.83 2.09
N ILE A 377 7.94 -9.99 1.05
CA ILE A 377 7.60 -8.55 1.17
C ILE A 377 6.19 -8.32 1.76
N ASP A 378 5.27 -9.23 1.50
CA ASP A 378 3.89 -9.17 1.99
C ASP A 378 3.60 -10.18 3.11
N ARG A 379 4.64 -10.61 3.83
CA ARG A 379 4.48 -11.47 5.00
C ARG A 379 3.56 -10.81 6.03
N PRO A 380 2.64 -11.57 6.63
CA PRO A 380 1.82 -11.05 7.73
C PRO A 380 2.72 -10.77 8.96
N PRO A 381 2.26 -9.89 9.88
CA PRO A 381 2.93 -9.66 11.15
C PRO A 381 3.19 -10.97 11.90
N LEU A 382 4.29 -11.04 12.64
CA LEU A 382 4.63 -12.22 13.46
C LEU A 382 3.58 -12.50 14.52
N VAL A 383 3.02 -11.45 15.09
CA VAL A 383 1.98 -11.54 16.12
C VAL A 383 0.64 -11.30 15.47
N LYS A 384 -0.22 -12.32 15.46
CA LYS A 384 -1.61 -12.13 15.04
C LYS A 384 -2.34 -11.27 16.08
N PRO A 385 -3.19 -10.32 15.66
CA PRO A 385 -4.03 -9.59 16.59
C PRO A 385 -4.79 -10.57 17.49
N ARG A 386 -4.68 -10.40 18.83
CA ARG A 386 -5.47 -11.23 19.76
C ARG A 386 -6.94 -10.92 19.54
N ARG A 387 -7.78 -11.95 19.59
CA ARG A 387 -9.22 -11.76 19.69
C ARG A 387 -9.48 -10.91 20.95
N LEU A 388 -10.02 -9.72 20.76
CA LEU A 388 -10.61 -8.99 21.86
C LEU A 388 -11.91 -9.74 22.18
N LEU A 389 -11.91 -10.38 23.34
CA LEU A 389 -13.07 -11.11 23.89
C LEU A 389 -14.24 -10.17 24.10
#